data_53407c11654c14131d2e258f3a84874a
#
_entry.id   53407c11654c14131d2e258f3a84874a
#
_cell.length_a   1.000
_cell.length_b   1.000
_cell.length_c   1.000
_cell.angle_alpha   90.00
_cell.angle_beta   90.00
_cell.angle_gamma   90.00
#
_symmetry.space_group_name_H-M   'P 1'
#
loop_
_entity.id
_entity.type
_entity.pdbx_description
1 polymer ?
#
loop_
_entity_poly.entity_id
_entity_poly.type
_entity_poly.pdbx_seq_one_letter_code
_entity_poly.pdbx_strand_id
1 'polypeptide(L)'
;MSKPFTGIKVLDFTRVLAGPYSSYQLALLGADVIKVESLEGDDMRFGSRANDWEKRGLAAPWVAVNAGKRSITLDLKKPKAIEIVKRLAATSDVVVENFRPGVMD
;
A
#
# COMPACT_ATOMS: atom_id res chain seq x y z
N MET A 1 8.48 21.51 11.32
CA MET A 1 7.95 20.87 12.55
C MET A 1 7.78 19.38 12.30
N SER A 2 8.28 18.55 13.20
CA SER A 2 8.10 17.09 13.08
C SER A 2 6.66 16.70 13.36
N LYS A 3 6.23 15.62 12.70
CA LYS A 3 4.90 15.05 12.91
C LYS A 3 4.98 13.87 13.90
N PRO A 4 3.84 13.45 14.49
CA PRO A 4 3.85 12.42 15.53
C PRO A 4 4.53 11.11 15.11
N PHE A 5 4.40 10.70 13.84
CA PHE A 5 4.97 9.43 13.37
C PHE A 5 6.20 9.62 12.49
N THR A 6 6.88 10.77 12.58
CA THR A 6 8.15 10.96 11.89
C THR A 6 9.13 9.87 12.30
N GLY A 7 9.73 9.18 11.33
CA GLY A 7 10.67 8.09 11.56
C GLY A 7 10.04 6.70 11.66
N ILE A 8 8.71 6.60 11.72
CA ILE A 8 8.01 5.31 11.71
C ILE A 8 7.89 4.81 10.28
N LYS A 9 8.25 3.55 10.05
CA LYS A 9 8.19 2.90 8.74
C LYS A 9 7.07 1.88 8.71
N VAL A 10 6.20 2.01 7.71
CA VAL A 10 5.01 1.16 7.55
C VAL A 10 5.11 0.42 6.22
N LEU A 11 4.96 -0.89 6.28
CA LEU A 11 4.84 -1.74 5.09
C LEU A 11 3.36 -2.08 4.91
N ASP A 12 2.79 -1.64 3.80
CA ASP A 12 1.34 -1.64 3.58
C ASP A 12 0.97 -2.59 2.44
N PHE A 13 0.30 -3.69 2.78
CA PHE A 13 -0.22 -4.66 1.82
C PHE A 13 -1.71 -4.49 1.58
N THR A 14 -2.32 -3.46 2.14
CA THR A 14 -3.79 -3.32 2.11
C THR A 14 -4.31 -2.95 0.73
N ARG A 15 -5.56 -3.33 0.49
CA ARG A 15 -6.25 -3.09 -0.78
C ARG A 15 -7.64 -2.51 -0.50
N VAL A 16 -8.22 -1.90 -1.51
CA VAL A 16 -9.57 -1.36 -1.55
C VAL A 16 -9.69 -0.08 -0.73
N LEU A 17 -10.24 -0.11 0.47
CA LEU A 17 -10.63 1.13 1.15
C LEU A 17 -10.17 1.24 2.60
N ALA A 18 -10.68 0.39 3.48
CA ALA A 18 -10.48 0.57 4.93
C ALA A 18 -9.00 0.46 5.33
N GLY A 19 -8.30 -0.55 4.84
CA GLY A 19 -6.88 -0.71 5.08
C GLY A 19 -6.05 0.44 4.51
N PRO A 20 -6.18 0.77 3.22
CA PRO A 20 -5.50 1.91 2.64
C PRO A 20 -5.79 3.24 3.34
N TYR A 21 -7.02 3.46 3.80
CA TYR A 21 -7.37 4.65 4.56
C TYR A 21 -6.59 4.71 5.88
N SER A 22 -6.45 3.57 6.58
CA SER A 22 -5.70 3.54 7.83
C SER A 22 -4.22 3.88 7.63
N SER A 23 -3.57 3.29 6.66
CA SER A 23 -2.16 3.58 6.37
C SER A 23 -1.97 4.98 5.78
N TYR A 24 -2.96 5.50 5.07
CA TYR A 24 -2.97 6.89 4.62
C TYR A 24 -2.96 7.85 5.82
N GLN A 25 -3.75 7.59 6.85
CA GLN A 25 -3.74 8.39 8.08
C GLN A 25 -2.36 8.39 8.74
N LEU A 26 -1.69 7.23 8.77
CA LEU A 26 -0.33 7.15 9.29
C LEU A 26 0.64 8.00 8.46
N ALA A 27 0.50 7.98 7.13
CA ALA A 27 1.31 8.80 6.24
C ALA A 27 1.09 10.30 6.49
N LEU A 28 -0.16 10.73 6.66
CA LEU A 28 -0.50 12.12 6.99
C LEU A 28 0.17 12.56 8.29
N LEU A 29 0.33 11.66 9.24
CA LEU A 29 0.93 11.94 10.54
C LEU A 29 2.46 11.77 10.54
N GLY A 30 3.05 11.56 9.37
CA GLY A 30 4.50 11.60 9.19
C GLY A 30 5.18 10.24 8.96
N ALA A 31 4.44 9.14 8.99
CA ALA A 31 5.04 7.83 8.73
C ALA A 31 5.49 7.71 7.26
N ASP A 32 6.57 6.97 7.05
CA ASP A 32 7.03 6.58 5.72
C ASP A 32 6.34 5.27 5.34
N VAL A 33 5.36 5.34 4.46
CA VAL A 33 4.53 4.20 4.06
C VAL A 33 4.94 3.72 2.68
N ILE A 34 5.29 2.43 2.59
CA ILE A 34 5.53 1.75 1.33
C ILE A 34 4.37 0.80 1.06
N LYS A 35 3.63 1.06 0.00
CA LYS A 35 2.53 0.21 -0.45
C LYS A 35 3.06 -0.85 -1.39
N VAL A 36 2.77 -2.11 -1.09
CA VAL A 36 3.09 -3.24 -1.96
C VAL A 36 1.84 -3.61 -2.75
N GLU A 37 1.94 -3.56 -4.07
CA GLU A 37 0.84 -3.90 -4.97
C GLU A 37 1.18 -5.12 -5.81
N SER A 38 0.15 -5.85 -6.25
CA SER A 38 0.30 -6.91 -7.25
C SER A 38 0.66 -6.31 -8.61
N LEU A 39 0.98 -7.16 -9.59
CA LEU A 39 1.30 -6.70 -10.95
C LEU A 39 0.13 -5.96 -11.59
N GLU A 40 -1.10 -6.35 -11.27
CA GLU A 40 -2.31 -5.71 -11.79
C GLU A 40 -2.65 -4.42 -11.06
N GLY A 41 -2.07 -4.20 -9.89
CA GLY A 41 -2.39 -3.07 -9.03
C GLY A 41 -3.61 -3.31 -8.17
N ASP A 42 -3.89 -2.38 -7.28
CA ASP A 42 -5.09 -2.38 -6.44
C ASP A 42 -6.32 -2.18 -7.33
N ASP A 43 -7.37 -2.95 -7.10
CA ASP A 43 -8.62 -2.87 -7.88
C ASP A 43 -9.20 -1.46 -7.89
N MET A 44 -9.04 -0.71 -6.81
CA MET A 44 -9.53 0.65 -6.69
C MET A 44 -8.87 1.65 -7.64
N ARG A 45 -7.72 1.30 -8.22
CA ARG A 45 -7.04 2.17 -9.20
C ARG A 45 -7.90 2.47 -10.42
N PHE A 46 -8.68 1.49 -10.84
CA PHE A 46 -9.33 1.54 -12.15
C PHE A 46 -10.80 1.91 -12.09
N GLY A 47 -11.42 1.84 -10.93
CA GLY A 47 -12.84 2.14 -10.78
C GLY A 47 -13.68 1.40 -11.80
N SER A 48 -14.56 2.12 -12.50
CA SER A 48 -15.37 1.57 -13.59
C SER A 48 -14.69 1.67 -14.97
N ARG A 49 -13.47 2.19 -15.04
CA ARG A 49 -12.72 2.49 -16.27
C ARG A 49 -13.51 3.42 -17.21
N ALA A 50 -14.31 4.31 -16.63
CA ALA A 50 -15.21 5.18 -17.37
C ALA A 50 -14.54 6.44 -17.92
N ASN A 51 -13.54 6.97 -17.21
CA ASN A 51 -12.84 8.20 -17.61
C ASN A 51 -11.34 7.97 -17.78
N ASP A 52 -10.64 8.98 -18.29
CA ASP A 52 -9.21 8.84 -18.58
C ASP A 52 -8.35 8.57 -17.35
N TRP A 53 -8.71 9.15 -16.21
CA TRP A 53 -7.97 8.92 -14.97
C TRP A 53 -8.10 7.47 -14.50
N GLU A 54 -9.32 6.93 -14.53
CA GLU A 54 -9.58 5.53 -14.17
C GLU A 54 -8.87 4.57 -15.12
N LYS A 55 -8.90 4.84 -16.43
CA LYS A 55 -8.19 4.01 -17.42
C LYS A 55 -6.68 4.00 -17.20
N ARG A 56 -6.14 5.08 -16.64
CA ARG A 56 -4.71 5.19 -16.31
C ARG A 56 -4.35 4.59 -14.96
N GLY A 57 -5.31 4.04 -14.23
CA GLY A 57 -5.07 3.51 -12.88
C GLY A 57 -5.01 4.58 -11.80
N LEU A 58 -5.60 5.74 -12.05
CA LEU A 58 -5.58 6.89 -11.13
C LEU A 58 -7.01 7.31 -10.73
N ALA A 59 -7.88 6.33 -10.46
CA ALA A 59 -9.23 6.61 -10.01
C ALA A 59 -9.21 7.45 -8.73
N ALA A 60 -10.12 8.42 -8.64
CA ALA A 60 -10.17 9.35 -7.52
C ALA A 60 -10.23 8.66 -6.15
N PRO A 61 -11.04 7.61 -5.94
CA PRO A 61 -11.05 6.92 -4.64
C PRO A 61 -9.70 6.30 -4.27
N TRP A 62 -8.97 5.76 -5.24
CA TRP A 62 -7.65 5.20 -4.99
C TRP A 62 -6.64 6.30 -4.62
N VAL A 63 -6.62 7.39 -5.36
CA VAL A 63 -5.72 8.53 -5.09
C VAL A 63 -6.02 9.12 -3.71
N ALA A 64 -7.30 9.21 -3.34
CA ALA A 64 -7.72 9.80 -2.07
C ALA A 64 -7.15 9.06 -0.85
N VAL A 65 -7.05 7.73 -0.90
CA VAL A 65 -6.60 6.93 0.25
C VAL A 65 -5.16 6.42 0.14
N ASN A 66 -4.43 6.83 -0.90
CA ASN A 66 -3.05 6.38 -1.11
C ASN A 66 -2.07 7.54 -1.32
N ALA A 67 -2.52 8.78 -1.21
CA ALA A 67 -1.65 9.94 -1.35
C ALA A 67 -0.54 9.90 -0.29
N GLY A 68 0.66 10.30 -0.69
CA GLY A 68 1.81 10.36 0.21
C GLY A 68 2.51 9.03 0.46
N LYS A 69 2.02 7.93 -0.09
CA LYS A 69 2.68 6.63 0.01
C LYS A 69 3.68 6.46 -1.13
N ARG A 70 4.79 5.76 -0.85
CA ARG A 70 5.63 5.20 -1.90
C ARG A 70 5.04 3.86 -2.31
N SER A 71 5.33 3.39 -3.52
CA SER A 71 4.75 2.17 -4.04
C SER A 71 5.81 1.27 -4.66
N ILE A 72 5.64 -0.04 -4.48
CA ILE A 72 6.44 -1.06 -5.14
C ILE A 72 5.49 -2.15 -5.64
N THR A 73 5.76 -2.65 -6.83
CA THR A 73 4.97 -3.73 -7.43
C THR A 73 5.74 -5.03 -7.31
N LEU A 74 5.12 -6.04 -6.69
CA LEU A 74 5.73 -7.35 -6.48
C LEU A 74 4.72 -8.45 -6.78
N ASP A 75 5.18 -9.50 -7.45
CA ASP A 75 4.41 -10.74 -7.59
C ASP A 75 4.72 -11.62 -6.39
N LEU A 76 3.86 -11.59 -5.38
CA LEU A 76 4.07 -12.31 -4.12
C LEU A 76 4.03 -13.84 -4.28
N LYS A 77 3.74 -14.35 -5.47
CA LYS A 77 3.85 -15.79 -5.78
C LYS A 77 5.29 -16.19 -6.09
N LYS A 78 6.18 -15.24 -6.32
CA LYS A 78 7.57 -15.52 -6.66
C LYS A 78 8.46 -15.52 -5.40
N PRO A 79 9.40 -16.50 -5.28
CA PRO A 79 10.31 -16.56 -4.13
C PRO A 79 11.13 -15.29 -3.92
N LYS A 80 11.58 -14.65 -5.01
CA LYS A 80 12.35 -13.41 -4.91
C LYS A 80 11.52 -12.26 -4.35
N ALA A 81 10.23 -12.19 -4.67
CA ALA A 81 9.35 -11.18 -4.12
C ALA A 81 9.18 -11.37 -2.61
N ILE A 82 9.02 -12.61 -2.17
CA ILE A 82 8.94 -12.93 -0.73
C ILE A 82 10.22 -12.51 -0.02
N GLU A 83 11.38 -12.75 -0.63
CA GLU A 83 12.65 -12.31 -0.06
C GLU A 83 12.71 -10.79 0.09
N ILE A 84 12.26 -10.05 -0.91
CA ILE A 84 12.21 -8.58 -0.86
C ILE A 84 11.26 -8.13 0.26
N VAL A 85 10.08 -8.75 0.38
CA VAL A 85 9.12 -8.44 1.44
C VAL A 85 9.73 -8.65 2.82
N LYS A 86 10.42 -9.78 3.02
CA LYS A 86 11.07 -10.06 4.30
C LYS A 86 12.13 -9.02 4.65
N ARG A 87 12.90 -8.57 3.66
CA ARG A 87 13.90 -7.52 3.87
C ARG A 87 13.27 -6.17 4.20
N LEU A 88 12.17 -5.82 3.54
CA LEU A 88 11.42 -4.61 3.86
C LEU A 88 10.80 -4.70 5.25
N ALA A 89 10.19 -5.83 5.57
CA ALA A 89 9.59 -6.04 6.89
C ALA A 89 10.61 -5.93 8.02
N ALA A 90 11.82 -6.43 7.80
CA ALA A 90 12.88 -6.39 8.81
C ALA A 90 13.26 -4.96 9.22
N THR A 91 13.06 -3.98 8.35
CA THR A 91 13.37 -2.57 8.63
C THR A 91 12.10 -1.73 8.85
N SER A 92 10.93 -2.36 8.88
CA SER A 92 9.67 -1.67 9.13
C SER A 92 9.25 -1.82 10.59
N ASP A 93 8.52 -0.83 11.07
CA ASP A 93 7.98 -0.83 12.44
C ASP A 93 6.58 -1.44 12.48
N VAL A 94 5.83 -1.29 11.39
CA VAL A 94 4.44 -1.73 11.30
C VAL A 94 4.21 -2.40 9.96
N VAL A 95 3.45 -3.50 9.97
CA VAL A 95 2.94 -4.15 8.76
C VAL A 95 1.41 -4.10 8.82
N VAL A 96 0.79 -3.59 7.76
CA VAL A 96 -0.67 -3.50 7.67
C VAL A 96 -1.14 -4.38 6.53
N GLU A 97 -2.10 -5.26 6.80
CA GLU A 97 -2.65 -6.15 5.78
C GLU A 97 -4.14 -6.37 6.02
N ASN A 98 -4.87 -6.66 4.98
CA ASN A 98 -6.29 -7.02 5.04
C ASN A 98 -6.59 -8.20 4.13
N PHE A 99 -5.64 -9.11 3.98
CA PHE A 99 -5.81 -10.34 3.24
C PHE A 99 -6.77 -11.30 3.97
N ARG A 100 -7.23 -12.32 3.26
CA ARG A 100 -7.97 -13.42 3.89
C ARG A 100 -7.07 -14.13 4.89
N PRO A 101 -7.65 -14.74 5.94
CA PRO A 101 -6.87 -15.51 6.91
C PRO A 101 -5.94 -16.53 6.22
N GLY A 102 -4.71 -16.63 6.72
CA GLY A 102 -3.72 -17.58 6.22
C GLY A 102 -2.85 -17.09 5.07
N VAL A 103 -3.21 -16.00 4.40
CA VAL A 103 -2.43 -15.53 3.23
C VAL A 103 -1.03 -15.05 3.63
N MET A 104 -0.90 -14.45 4.81
CA MET A 104 0.38 -13.92 5.30
C MET A 104 1.25 -14.95 6.02
N ASP A 105 0.77 -16.17 6.20
CA ASP A 105 1.51 -17.24 6.88
C ASP A 105 2.67 -17.79 6.04
#